data_65e77b79cfef18a4fb76b022e8653670
#
_entry.id   65e77b79cfef18a4fb76b022e8653670
#
_cell.length_a   1.000
_cell.length_b   1.000
_cell.length_c   1.000
_cell.angle_alpha   90.00
_cell.angle_beta   90.00
_cell.angle_gamma   90.00
#
_symmetry.space_group_name_H-M   'P 1'
#
loop_
_entity.id
_entity.type
_entity.pdbx_description
1 polymer ?
#
loop_
_entity_poly.entity_id
_entity_poly.type
_entity_poly.pdbx_seq_one_letter_code
_entity_poly.pdbx_strand_id
1 'polypeptide(L)'
;MFKKLLSLFRSDERNNVAALQKKVEQGDAEAMYLLGRIYHQGKRVEADYDKAMTLYHRANALGYPLAASNIGALYDDLGEPEKSVEWFEQGIRQGDKRAQFNLGRFYLLGIVVEQDTAKALEMLEPIAETDGYPAVLLGQLYDGVFDILIPPDYPKALAYYLLAQKNAKDISEELLATLYNNLGTLYNAHEDIPTDYQKAEKYLLKAAEMGLAHAMLNLGNLYGFNNEPKKAFKWYLKAAENDLIDAYYYVGIAYKDGNGVEQNSQKAVEWLAEAVEYGFEDAQWALVNIYRDGLGNVPKDLAKAEALLENLVKNQPQFSRTLAQIRSQIAVLNDFNALLEKAKSGDLAAQKDLAMAYLRGEAIEKDAAEATKWFRAAAEQGDADAQNSLYVRYYDGDGVEKNSEEAFKWLKLSAAQGHGLACYNLGLEYVSGELVEKNEQKAIEFFAKAAKKDIIEAYYQLGLLYTQGETIKPNYELARDYYELAGSELNGAAQNELGRLYFNGLGVTKDDAHAVVYFQLAAENGYPEGMYNLATMYDNGFGIKPNRKLAKQWFEKACEAGFEEACKILEK
;
A
#
# COMPACT_ATOMS: atom_id res chain seq x y z
N MET A 1 -1.35 -58.07 21.92
CA MET A 1 -2.64 -57.41 22.19
C MET A 1 -3.25 -56.78 20.94
N PHE A 2 -2.52 -56.05 20.12
CA PHE A 2 -2.99 -55.42 18.87
C PHE A 2 -3.54 -56.41 17.81
N LYS A 3 -2.93 -57.58 17.63
CA LYS A 3 -3.44 -58.63 16.73
C LYS A 3 -4.77 -59.26 17.19
N LYS A 4 -5.05 -59.24 18.49
CA LYS A 4 -6.31 -59.73 19.06
C LYS A 4 -7.44 -58.67 18.95
N LEU A 5 -7.10 -57.38 19.02
CA LEU A 5 -8.04 -56.28 18.69
C LEU A 5 -8.41 -56.28 17.20
N LEU A 6 -7.43 -56.43 16.32
CA LEU A 6 -7.68 -56.50 14.86
C LEU A 6 -8.49 -57.76 14.43
N SER A 7 -8.46 -58.85 15.22
CA SER A 7 -9.30 -60.02 14.99
C SER A 7 -10.74 -59.83 15.47
N LEU A 8 -10.97 -58.97 16.46
CA LEU A 8 -12.31 -58.58 16.90
C LEU A 8 -13.01 -57.64 15.89
N PHE A 9 -12.23 -56.85 15.15
CA PHE A 9 -12.75 -56.02 14.06
C PHE A 9 -12.91 -56.79 12.73
N ARG A 10 -12.34 -58.02 12.61
CA ARG A 10 -12.47 -58.87 11.43
C ARG A 10 -13.65 -59.85 11.44
N SER A 11 -14.38 -59.97 12.50
CA SER A 11 -15.51 -60.91 12.66
C SER A 11 -16.79 -60.21 13.12
N ASP A 12 -17.14 -59.08 12.51
CA ASP A 12 -18.52 -58.65 12.62
C ASP A 12 -19.31 -59.45 11.55
N GLU A 13 -19.79 -60.63 11.93
CA GLU A 13 -20.65 -61.49 11.07
C GLU A 13 -21.86 -60.71 10.55
N ARG A 14 -22.26 -59.62 11.21
CA ARG A 14 -23.34 -58.72 10.81
C ARG A 14 -23.08 -57.96 9.51
N ASN A 15 -21.84 -57.83 9.11
CA ASN A 15 -21.43 -57.04 7.92
C ASN A 15 -20.89 -57.90 6.74
N ASN A 16 -20.97 -59.20 6.78
CA ASN A 16 -20.62 -60.07 5.69
C ASN A 16 -21.80 -60.14 4.70
N VAL A 17 -21.66 -59.61 3.48
CA VAL A 17 -22.71 -59.56 2.48
C VAL A 17 -23.36 -60.95 2.22
N ALA A 18 -22.56 -61.98 2.10
CA ALA A 18 -23.05 -63.37 1.88
C ALA A 18 -23.85 -63.89 3.07
N ALA A 19 -23.40 -63.60 4.29
CA ALA A 19 -24.13 -64.00 5.52
C ALA A 19 -25.44 -63.23 5.67
N LEU A 20 -25.45 -61.92 5.35
CA LEU A 20 -26.67 -61.12 5.31
C LEU A 20 -27.65 -61.61 4.23
N GLN A 21 -27.17 -61.94 3.04
CA GLN A 21 -28.00 -62.49 1.97
C GLN A 21 -28.72 -63.77 2.41
N LYS A 22 -28.03 -64.69 3.07
CA LYS A 22 -28.63 -65.93 3.57
C LYS A 22 -29.73 -65.62 4.65
N LYS A 23 -29.51 -64.61 5.51
CA LYS A 23 -30.54 -64.21 6.51
C LYS A 23 -31.72 -63.49 5.85
N VAL A 24 -31.48 -62.74 4.79
CA VAL A 24 -32.55 -62.09 3.98
C VAL A 24 -33.46 -63.14 3.32
N GLU A 25 -32.88 -64.25 2.85
CA GLU A 25 -33.66 -65.38 2.32
C GLU A 25 -34.52 -66.04 3.40
N GLN A 26 -34.10 -66.00 4.65
CA GLN A 26 -34.82 -66.49 5.82
C GLN A 26 -35.87 -65.52 6.37
N GLY A 27 -36.02 -64.33 5.76
CA GLY A 27 -37.02 -63.32 6.16
C GLY A 27 -36.58 -62.42 7.31
N ASP A 28 -35.26 -62.33 7.62
CA ASP A 28 -34.74 -61.48 8.71
C ASP A 28 -34.77 -60.01 8.30
N ALA A 29 -35.63 -59.24 9.00
CA ALA A 29 -35.84 -57.83 8.73
C ALA A 29 -34.59 -56.96 9.03
N GLU A 30 -33.83 -57.27 10.07
CA GLU A 30 -32.59 -56.60 10.39
C GLU A 30 -31.52 -56.85 9.31
N ALA A 31 -31.42 -58.07 8.84
CA ALA A 31 -30.50 -58.41 7.74
C ALA A 31 -30.88 -57.69 6.42
N MET A 32 -32.16 -57.57 6.12
CA MET A 32 -32.66 -56.77 4.96
C MET A 32 -32.25 -55.31 5.12
N TYR A 33 -32.44 -54.71 6.26
CA TYR A 33 -32.05 -53.35 6.56
C TYR A 33 -30.53 -53.15 6.43
N LEU A 34 -29.73 -54.00 7.06
CA LEU A 34 -28.28 -53.91 7.00
C LEU A 34 -27.72 -54.09 5.59
N LEU A 35 -28.24 -55.04 4.83
CA LEU A 35 -27.83 -55.29 3.46
C LEU A 35 -28.27 -54.12 2.55
N GLY A 36 -29.46 -53.55 2.77
CA GLY A 36 -29.92 -52.36 2.10
C GLY A 36 -28.97 -51.16 2.35
N ARG A 37 -28.50 -50.96 3.57
CA ARG A 37 -27.49 -49.90 3.85
C ARG A 37 -26.16 -50.12 3.14
N ILE A 38 -25.70 -51.36 3.01
CA ILE A 38 -24.47 -51.69 2.28
C ILE A 38 -24.60 -51.30 0.79
N TYR A 39 -25.73 -51.65 0.14
CA TYR A 39 -26.01 -51.27 -1.23
C TYR A 39 -26.21 -49.76 -1.38
N HIS A 40 -26.87 -49.10 -0.45
CA HIS A 40 -27.08 -47.67 -0.47
C HIS A 40 -25.76 -46.89 -0.37
N GLN A 41 -24.85 -47.29 0.53
CA GLN A 41 -23.58 -46.60 0.78
C GLN A 41 -22.45 -47.00 -0.19
N GLY A 42 -22.62 -48.02 -1.00
CA GLY A 42 -21.54 -48.54 -1.85
C GLY A 42 -20.33 -49.06 -1.10
N LYS A 43 -20.44 -49.34 0.21
CA LYS A 43 -19.36 -49.83 1.03
C LYS A 43 -19.22 -51.34 0.89
N ARG A 44 -18.10 -51.81 0.32
CA ARG A 44 -17.77 -53.26 0.07
C ARG A 44 -18.44 -53.85 -1.16
N VAL A 45 -19.39 -53.21 -1.76
CA VAL A 45 -20.06 -53.56 -3.03
C VAL A 45 -20.29 -52.26 -3.79
N GLU A 46 -20.47 -52.31 -5.07
CA GLU A 46 -20.92 -51.17 -5.85
C GLU A 46 -22.31 -50.71 -5.35
N ALA A 47 -22.51 -49.40 -5.28
CA ALA A 47 -23.79 -48.86 -4.88
C ALA A 47 -24.92 -49.32 -5.82
N ASP A 48 -26.04 -49.77 -5.23
CA ASP A 48 -27.20 -50.23 -5.99
C ASP A 48 -28.48 -49.76 -5.23
N TYR A 49 -28.94 -48.61 -5.66
CA TYR A 49 -30.09 -47.96 -5.02
C TYR A 49 -31.39 -48.73 -5.18
N ASP A 50 -31.59 -49.45 -6.32
CA ASP A 50 -32.76 -50.27 -6.54
C ASP A 50 -32.83 -51.45 -5.58
N LYS A 51 -31.70 -52.16 -5.40
CA LYS A 51 -31.61 -53.20 -4.39
C LYS A 51 -31.76 -52.70 -2.97
N ALA A 52 -31.16 -51.54 -2.68
CA ALA A 52 -31.30 -50.90 -1.36
C ALA A 52 -32.77 -50.56 -1.10
N MET A 53 -33.47 -49.93 -2.04
CA MET A 53 -34.86 -49.60 -1.95
C MET A 53 -35.74 -50.84 -1.72
N THR A 54 -35.53 -51.88 -2.52
CA THR A 54 -36.27 -53.15 -2.37
C THR A 54 -36.09 -53.77 -1.00
N LEU A 55 -34.87 -53.79 -0.47
CA LEU A 55 -34.54 -54.36 0.81
C LEU A 55 -35.14 -53.52 1.97
N TYR A 56 -35.09 -52.22 1.88
CA TYR A 56 -35.69 -51.35 2.86
C TYR A 56 -37.24 -51.46 2.90
N HIS A 57 -37.89 -51.54 1.76
CA HIS A 57 -39.35 -51.75 1.70
C HIS A 57 -39.74 -53.10 2.31
N ARG A 58 -38.96 -54.19 2.07
CA ARG A 58 -39.21 -55.47 2.68
C ARG A 58 -38.99 -55.44 4.21
N ALA A 59 -37.93 -54.75 4.67
CA ALA A 59 -37.69 -54.59 6.11
C ALA A 59 -38.80 -53.78 6.76
N ASN A 60 -39.28 -52.70 6.12
CA ASN A 60 -40.39 -51.88 6.61
C ASN A 60 -41.70 -52.64 6.68
N ALA A 61 -42.00 -53.48 5.68
CA ALA A 61 -43.20 -54.34 5.67
C ALA A 61 -43.19 -55.34 6.82
N LEU A 62 -42.00 -55.74 7.30
CA LEU A 62 -41.83 -56.59 8.51
C LEU A 62 -41.75 -55.79 9.82
N GLY A 63 -42.02 -54.48 9.75
CA GLY A 63 -42.08 -53.62 10.95
C GLY A 63 -40.70 -53.22 11.51
N TYR A 64 -39.60 -53.28 10.70
CA TYR A 64 -38.29 -52.86 11.19
C TYR A 64 -38.22 -51.33 11.36
N PRO A 65 -38.01 -50.81 12.57
CA PRO A 65 -38.27 -49.40 12.88
C PRO A 65 -37.48 -48.39 12.08
N LEU A 66 -36.24 -48.76 11.66
CA LEU A 66 -35.34 -47.85 10.98
C LEU A 66 -35.46 -47.91 9.45
N ALA A 67 -36.35 -48.74 8.91
CA ALA A 67 -36.44 -48.95 7.46
C ALA A 67 -37.10 -47.71 6.78
N ALA A 68 -38.12 -47.14 7.39
CA ALA A 68 -38.84 -45.98 6.82
C ALA A 68 -37.93 -44.77 6.69
N SER A 69 -37.08 -44.45 7.70
CA SER A 69 -36.13 -43.34 7.62
C SER A 69 -35.09 -43.52 6.54
N ASN A 70 -34.62 -44.76 6.28
CA ASN A 70 -33.68 -45.03 5.20
C ASN A 70 -34.32 -45.02 3.81
N ILE A 71 -35.60 -45.35 3.68
CA ILE A 71 -36.35 -45.15 2.42
C ILE A 71 -36.43 -43.63 2.15
N GLY A 72 -36.82 -42.83 3.14
CA GLY A 72 -36.84 -41.37 3.02
C GLY A 72 -35.49 -40.79 2.66
N ALA A 73 -34.42 -41.20 3.33
CA ALA A 73 -33.05 -40.76 3.03
C ALA A 73 -32.61 -41.16 1.61
N LEU A 74 -32.98 -42.38 1.13
CA LEU A 74 -32.66 -42.80 -0.21
C LEU A 74 -33.43 -42.00 -1.29
N TYR A 75 -34.68 -41.60 -1.03
CA TYR A 75 -35.40 -40.65 -1.90
C TYR A 75 -34.74 -39.25 -1.93
N ASP A 76 -34.23 -38.77 -0.81
CA ASP A 76 -33.48 -37.50 -0.73
C ASP A 76 -32.21 -37.61 -1.61
N ASP A 77 -31.42 -38.69 -1.47
CA ASP A 77 -30.23 -38.95 -2.27
C ASP A 77 -30.52 -39.12 -3.77
N LEU A 78 -31.69 -39.64 -4.13
CA LEU A 78 -32.15 -39.77 -5.53
C LEU A 78 -32.70 -38.43 -6.10
N GLY A 79 -32.76 -37.34 -5.34
CA GLY A 79 -33.27 -36.06 -5.77
C GLY A 79 -34.81 -36.03 -5.84
N GLU A 80 -35.51 -36.89 -5.09
CA GLU A 80 -36.98 -36.95 -4.97
C GLU A 80 -37.42 -36.63 -3.52
N PRO A 81 -37.02 -35.47 -2.96
CA PRO A 81 -37.21 -35.18 -1.54
C PRO A 81 -38.71 -35.04 -1.12
N GLU A 82 -39.61 -34.82 -2.09
CA GLU A 82 -41.07 -34.81 -1.80
C GLU A 82 -41.52 -36.16 -1.25
N LYS A 83 -40.98 -37.25 -1.80
CA LYS A 83 -41.32 -38.60 -1.31
C LYS A 83 -40.67 -38.88 0.05
N SER A 84 -39.54 -38.23 0.36
CA SER A 84 -38.86 -38.39 1.65
C SER A 84 -39.72 -37.98 2.82
N VAL A 85 -40.50 -36.88 2.68
CA VAL A 85 -41.34 -36.35 3.78
C VAL A 85 -42.32 -37.39 4.28
N GLU A 86 -43.07 -38.06 3.39
CA GLU A 86 -44.05 -39.09 3.76
C GLU A 86 -43.39 -40.25 4.53
N TRP A 87 -42.22 -40.65 4.09
CA TRP A 87 -41.46 -41.75 4.72
C TRP A 87 -40.87 -41.33 6.05
N PHE A 88 -40.40 -40.08 6.20
CA PHE A 88 -39.94 -39.57 7.49
C PHE A 88 -41.11 -39.47 8.49
N GLU A 89 -42.28 -38.98 8.07
CA GLU A 89 -43.47 -38.97 8.92
C GLU A 89 -43.87 -40.40 9.35
N GLN A 90 -43.76 -41.38 8.46
CA GLN A 90 -44.01 -42.77 8.81
C GLN A 90 -42.98 -43.27 9.84
N GLY A 91 -41.70 -42.98 9.68
CA GLY A 91 -40.64 -43.33 10.63
C GLY A 91 -40.88 -42.71 12.00
N ILE A 92 -41.29 -41.43 12.03
CA ILE A 92 -41.64 -40.75 13.29
C ILE A 92 -42.78 -41.48 14.03
N ARG A 93 -43.82 -41.86 13.29
CA ARG A 93 -44.94 -42.66 13.88
C ARG A 93 -44.45 -44.01 14.45
N GLN A 94 -43.36 -44.54 13.93
CA GLN A 94 -42.68 -45.75 14.41
C GLN A 94 -41.64 -45.49 15.54
N GLY A 95 -41.46 -44.24 15.95
CA GLY A 95 -40.51 -43.83 17.00
C GLY A 95 -39.04 -43.72 16.53
N ASP A 96 -38.82 -43.59 15.20
CA ASP A 96 -37.47 -43.44 14.65
C ASP A 96 -36.97 -42.01 14.79
N LYS A 97 -35.98 -41.80 15.66
CA LYS A 97 -35.35 -40.50 15.88
C LYS A 97 -34.61 -39.96 14.66
N ARG A 98 -34.11 -40.84 13.76
CA ARG A 98 -33.43 -40.42 12.51
C ARG A 98 -34.43 -39.81 11.54
N ALA A 99 -35.62 -40.37 11.42
CA ALA A 99 -36.69 -39.78 10.65
C ALA A 99 -37.06 -38.38 11.22
N GLN A 100 -37.14 -38.27 12.53
CA GLN A 100 -37.41 -37.01 13.22
C GLN A 100 -36.29 -35.98 12.97
N PHE A 101 -35.05 -36.39 13.02
CA PHE A 101 -33.88 -35.54 12.68
C PHE A 101 -33.94 -35.05 11.23
N ASN A 102 -34.17 -35.96 10.27
CA ASN A 102 -34.18 -35.60 8.84
C ASN A 102 -35.35 -34.65 8.53
N LEU A 103 -36.54 -34.90 9.04
CA LEU A 103 -37.68 -34.01 8.82
C LEU A 103 -37.51 -32.66 9.55
N GLY A 104 -36.92 -32.64 10.75
CA GLY A 104 -36.53 -31.41 11.44
C GLY A 104 -35.52 -30.59 10.63
N ARG A 105 -34.53 -31.22 10.00
CA ARG A 105 -33.61 -30.59 9.06
C ARG A 105 -34.33 -30.00 7.84
N PHE A 106 -35.31 -30.71 7.29
CA PHE A 106 -36.13 -30.23 6.17
C PHE A 106 -36.89 -28.96 6.53
N TYR A 107 -37.52 -28.90 7.70
CA TYR A 107 -38.19 -27.69 8.19
C TYR A 107 -37.21 -26.57 8.46
N LEU A 108 -36.00 -26.89 8.98
CA LEU A 108 -34.99 -25.89 9.24
C LEU A 108 -34.50 -25.21 7.94
N LEU A 109 -34.26 -26.02 6.89
CA LEU A 109 -33.66 -25.56 5.64
C LEU A 109 -34.69 -25.21 4.54
N GLY A 110 -35.97 -25.44 4.78
CA GLY A 110 -37.01 -25.22 3.75
C GLY A 110 -36.93 -26.20 2.57
N ILE A 111 -36.49 -27.44 2.82
CA ILE A 111 -36.36 -28.47 1.77
C ILE A 111 -37.75 -29.10 1.58
N VAL A 112 -38.39 -28.82 0.43
CA VAL A 112 -39.72 -29.32 0.05
C VAL A 112 -40.89 -28.86 0.94
N VAL A 113 -40.63 -28.59 2.20
CA VAL A 113 -41.57 -28.04 3.17
C VAL A 113 -41.30 -26.56 3.37
N GLU A 114 -42.35 -25.78 3.69
CA GLU A 114 -42.13 -24.39 4.05
C GLU A 114 -41.19 -24.31 5.26
N GLN A 115 -40.22 -23.42 5.20
CA GLN A 115 -39.24 -23.23 6.27
C GLN A 115 -39.95 -22.84 7.58
N ASP A 116 -39.77 -23.63 8.61
CA ASP A 116 -40.36 -23.43 9.92
C ASP A 116 -39.34 -23.80 11.04
N THR A 117 -38.65 -22.78 11.48
CA THR A 117 -37.63 -22.94 12.53
C THR A 117 -38.24 -23.39 13.87
N ALA A 118 -39.45 -22.93 14.20
CA ALA A 118 -40.08 -23.31 15.45
C ALA A 118 -40.43 -24.81 15.46
N LYS A 119 -40.97 -25.31 14.36
CA LYS A 119 -41.26 -26.74 14.19
C LYS A 119 -40.02 -27.59 14.12
N ALA A 120 -38.96 -27.08 13.46
CA ALA A 120 -37.67 -27.73 13.46
C ALA A 120 -37.10 -27.89 14.87
N LEU A 121 -37.14 -26.83 15.70
CA LEU A 121 -36.69 -26.88 17.10
C LEU A 121 -37.51 -27.87 17.94
N GLU A 122 -38.88 -27.86 17.84
CA GLU A 122 -39.74 -28.82 18.51
C GLU A 122 -39.35 -30.27 18.20
N MET A 123 -38.89 -30.53 16.97
CA MET A 123 -38.48 -31.87 16.55
C MET A 123 -37.05 -32.22 16.98
N LEU A 124 -36.11 -31.28 16.92
CA LEU A 124 -34.69 -31.52 17.10
C LEU A 124 -34.23 -31.49 18.59
N GLU A 125 -34.75 -30.57 19.40
CA GLU A 125 -34.36 -30.40 20.80
C GLU A 125 -34.54 -31.67 21.64
N PRO A 126 -35.70 -32.40 21.58
CA PRO A 126 -35.88 -33.59 22.40
C PRO A 126 -34.92 -34.74 22.08
N ILE A 127 -34.45 -34.84 20.84
CA ILE A 127 -33.56 -35.92 20.42
C ILE A 127 -32.08 -35.54 20.58
N ALA A 128 -31.74 -34.27 20.66
CA ALA A 128 -30.36 -33.79 20.84
C ALA A 128 -29.71 -34.25 22.12
N GLU A 129 -30.52 -34.46 23.18
CA GLU A 129 -30.00 -34.96 24.48
C GLU A 129 -29.35 -36.33 24.39
N THR A 130 -29.73 -37.14 23.42
CA THR A 130 -29.27 -38.54 23.28
C THR A 130 -28.57 -38.84 21.97
N ASP A 131 -28.57 -37.92 21.04
CA ASP A 131 -27.99 -38.07 19.69
C ASP A 131 -27.12 -36.86 19.37
N GLY A 132 -25.89 -37.12 18.91
CA GLY A 132 -24.92 -36.09 18.59
C GLY A 132 -25.23 -35.31 17.32
N TYR A 133 -25.89 -35.89 16.31
CA TYR A 133 -26.22 -35.21 15.05
C TYR A 133 -27.16 -34.03 15.23
N PRO A 134 -28.34 -34.17 15.89
CA PRO A 134 -29.21 -33.04 16.20
C PRO A 134 -28.54 -32.00 17.07
N ALA A 135 -27.69 -32.41 18.01
CA ALA A 135 -26.97 -31.48 18.87
C ALA A 135 -25.95 -30.65 18.11
N VAL A 136 -25.22 -31.21 17.11
CA VAL A 136 -24.34 -30.43 16.22
C VAL A 136 -25.15 -29.44 15.39
N LEU A 137 -26.25 -29.87 14.79
CA LEU A 137 -27.10 -29.04 13.96
C LEU A 137 -27.69 -27.84 14.74
N LEU A 138 -28.17 -28.09 15.98
CA LEU A 138 -28.64 -27.02 16.85
C LEU A 138 -27.50 -26.09 17.29
N GLY A 139 -26.33 -26.63 17.56
CA GLY A 139 -25.13 -25.82 17.81
C GLY A 139 -24.82 -24.88 16.65
N GLN A 140 -24.82 -25.39 15.42
CA GLN A 140 -24.61 -24.60 14.21
C GLN A 140 -25.72 -23.53 13.99
N LEU A 141 -26.96 -23.87 14.31
CA LEU A 141 -28.07 -22.91 14.22
C LEU A 141 -27.85 -21.72 15.16
N TYR A 142 -27.50 -21.97 16.42
CA TYR A 142 -27.25 -20.91 17.41
C TYR A 142 -25.89 -20.22 17.24
N ASP A 143 -24.97 -20.83 16.53
CA ASP A 143 -23.67 -20.23 16.16
C ASP A 143 -23.79 -19.27 14.94
N GLY A 144 -24.98 -19.19 14.32
CA GLY A 144 -25.23 -18.33 13.18
C GLY A 144 -24.72 -18.88 11.84
N VAL A 145 -24.43 -20.18 11.75
CA VAL A 145 -23.98 -20.82 10.49
C VAL A 145 -25.07 -20.79 9.42
N PHE A 146 -26.34 -20.77 9.81
CA PHE A 146 -27.47 -20.64 8.90
C PHE A 146 -27.94 -19.18 8.91
N ASP A 147 -27.32 -18.34 8.10
CA ASP A 147 -27.67 -16.94 7.95
C ASP A 147 -29.19 -16.73 7.97
N ILE A 148 -29.70 -15.94 8.90
CA ILE A 148 -31.06 -15.39 8.89
C ILE A 148 -32.15 -16.10 9.73
N LEU A 149 -31.96 -17.34 10.18
CA LEU A 149 -33.07 -18.05 10.79
C LEU A 149 -33.41 -17.57 12.22
N ILE A 150 -32.37 -17.39 13.01
CA ILE A 150 -32.46 -16.83 14.37
C ILE A 150 -31.21 -16.02 14.68
N PRO A 151 -31.26 -15.00 15.55
CA PRO A 151 -30.06 -14.33 16.02
C PRO A 151 -29.11 -15.31 16.70
N PRO A 152 -27.79 -15.17 16.52
CA PRO A 152 -26.81 -16.02 17.20
C PRO A 152 -26.94 -15.95 18.74
N ASP A 153 -26.82 -17.11 19.37
CA ASP A 153 -26.77 -17.29 20.83
C ASP A 153 -25.59 -18.21 21.14
N TYR A 154 -24.41 -17.64 21.24
CA TYR A 154 -23.16 -18.39 21.40
C TYR A 154 -23.09 -19.23 22.68
N PRO A 155 -23.59 -18.80 23.86
CA PRO A 155 -23.72 -19.66 25.03
C PRO A 155 -24.56 -20.91 24.76
N LYS A 156 -25.68 -20.76 24.03
CA LYS A 156 -26.56 -21.88 23.67
C LYS A 156 -25.89 -22.78 22.61
N ALA A 157 -25.20 -22.21 21.63
CA ALA A 157 -24.38 -22.95 20.67
C ALA A 157 -23.33 -23.81 21.38
N LEU A 158 -22.59 -23.22 22.33
CA LEU A 158 -21.60 -23.94 23.12
C LEU A 158 -22.22 -25.09 23.90
N ALA A 159 -23.36 -24.88 24.53
CA ALA A 159 -24.07 -25.90 25.26
C ALA A 159 -24.43 -27.11 24.36
N TYR A 160 -24.94 -26.86 23.18
CA TYR A 160 -25.27 -27.90 22.20
C TYR A 160 -24.03 -28.61 21.65
N TYR A 161 -22.95 -27.90 21.35
CA TYR A 161 -21.71 -28.52 20.92
C TYR A 161 -21.07 -29.39 22.00
N LEU A 162 -21.12 -28.98 23.26
CA LEU A 162 -20.68 -29.81 24.39
C LEU A 162 -21.57 -31.04 24.57
N LEU A 163 -22.88 -30.91 24.36
CA LEU A 163 -23.82 -32.03 24.36
C LEU A 163 -23.52 -33.01 23.21
N ALA A 164 -23.26 -32.47 21.99
CA ALA A 164 -22.84 -33.26 20.84
C ALA A 164 -21.55 -34.04 21.14
N GLN A 165 -20.56 -33.39 21.77
CA GLN A 165 -19.32 -34.06 22.19
C GLN A 165 -19.54 -35.22 23.17
N LYS A 166 -20.47 -35.05 24.11
CA LYS A 166 -20.85 -36.12 25.06
C LYS A 166 -21.46 -37.32 24.33
N ASN A 167 -22.22 -37.06 23.24
CA ASN A 167 -22.93 -38.06 22.46
C ASN A 167 -22.18 -38.47 21.18
N ALA A 168 -20.86 -38.27 21.14
CA ALA A 168 -20.06 -38.37 19.91
C ALA A 168 -19.86 -39.79 19.34
N LYS A 169 -20.38 -40.84 20.01
CA LYS A 169 -20.17 -42.25 19.62
C LYS A 169 -20.63 -42.55 18.18
N ASP A 170 -21.68 -41.91 17.75
CA ASP A 170 -22.36 -42.18 16.48
C ASP A 170 -22.11 -41.10 15.42
N ILE A 171 -21.37 -40.03 15.76
CA ILE A 171 -21.03 -38.95 14.85
C ILE A 171 -19.93 -39.42 13.90
N SER A 172 -20.03 -39.07 12.58
CA SER A 172 -18.96 -39.35 11.61
C SER A 172 -17.69 -38.59 11.97
N GLU A 173 -16.53 -39.10 11.54
CA GLU A 173 -15.23 -38.45 11.78
C GLU A 173 -15.20 -37.03 11.22
N GLU A 174 -15.80 -36.81 10.04
CA GLU A 174 -15.89 -35.51 9.38
C GLU A 174 -16.71 -34.50 10.21
N LEU A 175 -17.92 -34.92 10.66
CA LEU A 175 -18.75 -34.05 11.49
C LEU A 175 -18.13 -33.83 12.89
N LEU A 176 -17.40 -34.80 13.39
CA LEU A 176 -16.68 -34.68 14.65
C LEU A 176 -15.51 -33.67 14.54
N ALA A 177 -14.81 -33.68 13.42
CA ALA A 177 -13.79 -32.66 13.14
C ALA A 177 -14.40 -31.26 13.08
N THR A 178 -15.54 -31.10 12.41
CA THR A 178 -16.29 -29.84 12.36
C THR A 178 -16.74 -29.40 13.74
N LEU A 179 -17.29 -30.32 14.56
CA LEU A 179 -17.65 -30.05 15.95
C LEU A 179 -16.48 -29.52 16.78
N TYR A 180 -15.31 -30.16 16.66
CA TYR A 180 -14.12 -29.71 17.40
C TYR A 180 -13.62 -28.36 16.88
N ASN A 181 -13.69 -28.12 15.58
CA ASN A 181 -13.38 -26.80 15.04
C ASN A 181 -14.28 -25.70 15.63
N ASN A 182 -15.61 -25.93 15.62
CA ASN A 182 -16.58 -24.96 16.12
C ASN A 182 -16.43 -24.72 17.64
N LEU A 183 -16.19 -25.78 18.42
CA LEU A 183 -15.83 -25.62 19.84
C LEU A 183 -14.58 -24.77 20.03
N GLY A 184 -13.57 -24.97 19.20
CA GLY A 184 -12.32 -24.22 19.26
C GLY A 184 -12.51 -22.74 18.91
N THR A 185 -13.28 -22.44 17.89
CA THR A 185 -13.58 -21.05 17.50
C THR A 185 -14.41 -20.33 18.56
N LEU A 186 -15.41 -20.96 19.13
CA LEU A 186 -16.22 -20.37 20.21
C LEU A 186 -15.38 -20.03 21.46
N TYR A 187 -14.42 -20.85 21.85
CA TYR A 187 -13.53 -20.53 22.97
C TYR A 187 -12.49 -19.46 22.66
N ASN A 188 -12.28 -19.11 21.39
CA ASN A 188 -11.23 -18.16 21.01
C ASN A 188 -11.70 -16.70 21.06
N ALA A 189 -12.91 -16.36 20.59
CA ALA A 189 -13.23 -14.96 20.30
C ALA A 189 -14.73 -14.64 20.20
N HIS A 190 -15.52 -14.88 21.22
CA HIS A 190 -16.89 -14.37 21.29
C HIS A 190 -17.13 -13.60 22.58
N GLU A 191 -17.75 -12.42 22.47
CA GLU A 191 -17.98 -11.51 23.60
C GLU A 191 -18.80 -12.16 24.73
N ASP A 192 -19.72 -13.08 24.39
CA ASP A 192 -20.62 -13.75 25.32
C ASP A 192 -20.02 -15.01 25.95
N ILE A 193 -18.85 -15.46 25.53
CA ILE A 193 -18.17 -16.65 26.05
C ILE A 193 -16.81 -16.24 26.60
N PRO A 194 -16.48 -16.57 27.86
CA PRO A 194 -15.14 -16.33 28.39
C PRO A 194 -14.07 -16.98 27.51
N THR A 195 -13.16 -16.18 26.99
CA THR A 195 -12.06 -16.64 26.15
C THR A 195 -11.19 -17.65 26.92
N ASP A 196 -10.99 -18.82 26.36
CA ASP A 196 -10.15 -19.89 26.92
C ASP A 196 -9.24 -20.45 25.83
N TYR A 197 -8.08 -19.80 25.66
CA TYR A 197 -7.10 -20.17 24.64
C TYR A 197 -6.62 -21.61 24.72
N GLN A 198 -6.54 -22.20 25.95
CA GLN A 198 -6.11 -23.58 26.13
C GLN A 198 -7.17 -24.58 25.61
N LYS A 199 -8.44 -24.29 25.84
CA LYS A 199 -9.52 -25.10 25.27
C LYS A 199 -9.63 -24.90 23.77
N ALA A 200 -9.52 -23.65 23.28
CA ALA A 200 -9.52 -23.35 21.86
C ALA A 200 -8.42 -24.15 21.13
N GLU A 201 -7.17 -24.03 21.59
CA GLU A 201 -6.04 -24.78 21.04
C GLU A 201 -6.29 -26.31 21.06
N LYS A 202 -6.74 -26.84 22.20
CA LYS A 202 -7.00 -28.28 22.34
C LYS A 202 -8.03 -28.79 21.32
N TYR A 203 -9.12 -28.07 21.14
CA TYR A 203 -10.17 -28.49 20.21
C TYR A 203 -9.75 -28.30 18.76
N LEU A 204 -9.14 -27.18 18.40
CA LEU A 204 -8.64 -26.94 17.06
C LEU A 204 -7.55 -27.95 16.67
N LEU A 205 -6.65 -28.34 17.59
CA LEU A 205 -5.66 -29.38 17.33
C LEU A 205 -6.32 -30.74 17.02
N LYS A 206 -7.36 -31.13 17.75
CA LYS A 206 -8.09 -32.36 17.43
C LYS A 206 -8.71 -32.34 16.04
N ALA A 207 -9.33 -31.23 15.68
CA ALA A 207 -9.93 -31.08 14.34
C ALA A 207 -8.87 -31.10 13.23
N ALA A 208 -7.74 -30.41 13.44
CA ALA A 208 -6.62 -30.38 12.50
C ALA A 208 -5.92 -31.75 12.35
N GLU A 209 -5.80 -32.54 13.46
CA GLU A 209 -5.29 -33.92 13.43
C GLU A 209 -6.21 -34.86 12.65
N MET A 210 -7.51 -34.56 12.60
CA MET A 210 -8.49 -35.24 11.76
C MET A 210 -8.48 -34.79 10.30
N GLY A 211 -7.60 -33.87 9.93
CA GLY A 211 -7.40 -33.41 8.55
C GLY A 211 -8.26 -32.20 8.14
N LEU A 212 -8.97 -31.55 9.05
CA LEU A 212 -9.82 -30.40 8.71
C LEU A 212 -8.97 -29.15 8.44
N ALA A 213 -8.85 -28.75 7.18
CA ALA A 213 -8.02 -27.61 6.76
C ALA A 213 -8.46 -26.27 7.40
N HIS A 214 -9.76 -26.04 7.59
CA HIS A 214 -10.26 -24.86 8.28
C HIS A 214 -9.79 -24.78 9.74
N ALA A 215 -9.69 -25.93 10.44
CA ALA A 215 -9.14 -25.96 11.79
C ALA A 215 -7.64 -25.64 11.82
N MET A 216 -6.89 -26.04 10.80
CA MET A 216 -5.50 -25.65 10.63
C MET A 216 -5.35 -24.14 10.45
N LEU A 217 -6.20 -23.52 9.61
CA LEU A 217 -6.25 -22.07 9.45
C LEU A 217 -6.59 -21.37 10.77
N ASN A 218 -7.60 -21.84 11.47
CA ASN A 218 -8.01 -21.29 12.77
C ASN A 218 -6.93 -21.41 13.83
N LEU A 219 -6.14 -22.50 13.83
CA LEU A 219 -4.93 -22.61 14.65
C LEU A 219 -3.88 -21.57 14.28
N GLY A 220 -3.68 -21.34 13.00
CA GLY A 220 -2.80 -20.28 12.51
C GLY A 220 -3.22 -18.93 13.08
N ASN A 221 -4.51 -18.59 12.98
CA ASN A 221 -5.08 -17.37 13.54
C ASN A 221 -4.91 -17.30 15.07
N LEU A 222 -5.23 -18.37 15.78
CA LEU A 222 -5.08 -18.46 17.24
C LEU A 222 -3.64 -18.16 17.68
N TYR A 223 -2.65 -18.78 17.04
CA TYR A 223 -1.24 -18.53 17.33
C TYR A 223 -0.78 -17.14 16.88
N GLY A 224 -1.34 -16.60 15.82
CA GLY A 224 -1.09 -15.23 15.39
C GLY A 224 -1.54 -14.20 16.43
N PHE A 225 -2.75 -14.35 16.96
CA PHE A 225 -3.26 -13.50 18.05
C PHE A 225 -2.45 -13.60 19.33
N ASN A 226 -1.94 -14.78 19.63
CA ASN A 226 -1.09 -15.03 20.82
C ASN A 226 0.38 -14.61 20.62
N ASN A 227 0.70 -13.94 19.52
CA ASN A 227 2.07 -13.51 19.18
C ASN A 227 3.08 -14.67 19.08
N GLU A 228 2.64 -15.80 18.52
CA GLU A 228 3.44 -16.99 18.24
C GLU A 228 3.59 -17.20 16.71
N PRO A 229 4.27 -16.30 15.98
CA PRO A 229 4.23 -16.27 14.52
C PRO A 229 4.79 -17.52 13.85
N LYS A 230 5.79 -18.17 14.44
CA LYS A 230 6.35 -19.42 13.88
C LYS A 230 5.35 -20.57 13.89
N LYS A 231 4.53 -20.66 14.96
CA LYS A 231 3.46 -21.66 15.01
C LYS A 231 2.34 -21.30 14.05
N ALA A 232 1.97 -20.01 13.99
CA ALA A 232 0.96 -19.49 13.05
C ALA A 232 1.33 -19.84 11.60
N PHE A 233 2.52 -19.49 11.16
CA PHE A 233 3.00 -19.80 9.81
C PHE A 233 2.96 -21.32 9.52
N LYS A 234 3.43 -22.15 10.46
CA LYS A 234 3.41 -23.61 10.28
C LYS A 234 1.99 -24.13 10.00
N TRP A 235 0.99 -23.60 10.69
CA TRP A 235 -0.39 -24.04 10.53
C TRP A 235 -1.06 -23.45 9.31
N TYR A 236 -0.76 -22.20 8.93
CA TYR A 236 -1.19 -21.63 7.64
C TYR A 236 -0.65 -22.44 6.48
N LEU A 237 0.64 -22.80 6.51
CA LEU A 237 1.25 -23.63 5.48
C LEU A 237 0.58 -25.00 5.38
N LYS A 238 0.29 -25.65 6.51
CA LYS A 238 -0.45 -26.92 6.51
C LYS A 238 -1.87 -26.79 5.94
N ALA A 239 -2.57 -25.70 6.26
CA ALA A 239 -3.90 -25.46 5.70
C ALA A 239 -3.82 -25.26 4.17
N ALA A 240 -2.82 -24.54 3.69
CA ALA A 240 -2.55 -24.36 2.27
C ALA A 240 -2.17 -25.68 1.56
N GLU A 241 -1.34 -26.52 2.18
CA GLU A 241 -0.99 -27.87 1.69
C GLU A 241 -2.19 -28.83 1.65
N ASN A 242 -3.30 -28.49 2.30
CA ASN A 242 -4.59 -29.18 2.22
C ASN A 242 -5.61 -28.39 1.37
N ASP A 243 -5.14 -27.65 0.37
CA ASP A 243 -5.92 -26.96 -0.65
C ASP A 243 -6.93 -25.93 -0.11
N LEU A 244 -6.69 -25.37 1.10
CA LEU A 244 -7.52 -24.29 1.63
C LEU A 244 -7.05 -22.95 1.06
N ILE A 245 -7.82 -22.40 0.15
CA ILE A 245 -7.50 -21.18 -0.61
C ILE A 245 -7.23 -19.98 0.31
N ASP A 246 -8.05 -19.79 1.35
CA ASP A 246 -7.87 -18.70 2.31
C ASP A 246 -6.47 -18.71 2.94
N ALA A 247 -5.90 -19.90 3.14
CA ALA A 247 -4.57 -20.05 3.73
C ALA A 247 -3.44 -19.56 2.81
N TYR A 248 -3.62 -19.57 1.49
CA TYR A 248 -2.64 -19.07 0.52
C TYR A 248 -2.32 -17.59 0.78
N TYR A 249 -3.35 -16.79 1.06
CA TYR A 249 -3.19 -15.39 1.43
C TYR A 249 -2.32 -15.23 2.68
N TYR A 250 -2.63 -15.96 3.76
CA TYR A 250 -1.88 -15.86 5.03
C TYR A 250 -0.42 -16.32 4.88
N VAL A 251 -0.16 -17.35 4.09
CA VAL A 251 1.20 -17.81 3.77
C VAL A 251 1.94 -16.74 2.96
N GLY A 252 1.29 -16.14 1.95
CA GLY A 252 1.84 -15.07 1.14
C GLY A 252 2.19 -13.84 1.98
N ILE A 253 1.30 -13.41 2.87
CA ILE A 253 1.55 -12.28 3.79
C ILE A 253 2.69 -12.61 4.77
N ALA A 254 2.73 -13.84 5.29
CA ALA A 254 3.82 -14.25 6.19
C ALA A 254 5.20 -14.17 5.51
N TYR A 255 5.32 -14.60 4.25
CA TYR A 255 6.55 -14.42 3.47
C TYR A 255 6.83 -12.96 3.13
N LYS A 256 5.80 -12.15 2.85
CA LYS A 256 5.94 -10.72 2.58
C LYS A 256 6.52 -9.97 3.76
N ASP A 257 6.03 -10.25 4.96
CA ASP A 257 6.37 -9.49 6.17
C ASP A 257 7.49 -10.15 7.01
N GLY A 258 7.91 -11.37 6.67
CA GLY A 258 8.86 -12.15 7.45
C GLY A 258 8.27 -12.63 8.79
N ASN A 259 6.94 -12.80 8.85
CA ASN A 259 6.24 -13.10 10.09
C ASN A 259 6.19 -14.62 10.35
N GLY A 260 7.05 -15.10 11.23
CA GLY A 260 7.18 -16.53 11.55
C GLY A 260 8.01 -17.36 10.57
N VAL A 261 8.46 -16.75 9.49
CA VAL A 261 9.30 -17.32 8.43
C VAL A 261 10.29 -16.27 7.96
N GLU A 262 11.41 -16.65 7.35
CA GLU A 262 12.31 -15.71 6.70
C GLU A 262 11.60 -15.00 5.55
N GLN A 263 11.72 -13.67 5.51
CA GLN A 263 11.11 -12.84 4.47
C GLN A 263 11.55 -13.29 3.08
N ASN A 264 10.60 -13.49 2.17
CA ASN A 264 10.88 -13.89 0.80
C ASN A 264 9.84 -13.30 -0.14
N SER A 265 10.22 -12.23 -0.82
CA SER A 265 9.30 -11.49 -1.72
C SER A 265 8.83 -12.32 -2.90
N GLN A 266 9.67 -13.21 -3.44
CA GLN A 266 9.29 -14.06 -4.56
C GLN A 266 8.22 -15.07 -4.14
N LYS A 267 8.42 -15.77 -3.02
CA LYS A 267 7.40 -16.68 -2.46
C LYS A 267 6.13 -15.97 -2.07
N ALA A 268 6.24 -14.73 -1.55
CA ALA A 268 5.06 -13.93 -1.25
C ALA A 268 4.21 -13.71 -2.49
N VAL A 269 4.85 -13.31 -3.61
CA VAL A 269 4.15 -13.12 -4.89
C VAL A 269 3.54 -14.42 -5.40
N GLU A 270 4.26 -15.55 -5.32
CA GLU A 270 3.77 -16.85 -5.77
C GLU A 270 2.50 -17.26 -5.03
N TRP A 271 2.52 -17.25 -3.69
CA TRP A 271 1.36 -17.62 -2.88
C TRP A 271 0.17 -16.67 -3.03
N LEU A 272 0.44 -15.35 -3.12
CA LEU A 272 -0.62 -14.37 -3.33
C LEU A 272 -1.22 -14.48 -4.73
N ALA A 273 -0.41 -14.78 -5.76
CA ALA A 273 -0.90 -14.97 -7.11
C ALA A 273 -1.81 -16.21 -7.21
N GLU A 274 -1.45 -17.29 -6.55
CA GLU A 274 -2.29 -18.50 -6.44
C GLU A 274 -3.64 -18.14 -5.80
N ALA A 275 -3.65 -17.39 -4.69
CA ALA A 275 -4.90 -16.95 -4.06
C ALA A 275 -5.75 -16.07 -4.99
N VAL A 276 -5.13 -15.23 -5.81
CA VAL A 276 -5.82 -14.38 -6.79
C VAL A 276 -6.48 -15.19 -7.91
N GLU A 277 -5.88 -16.29 -8.35
CA GLU A 277 -6.47 -17.18 -9.35
C GLU A 277 -7.82 -17.77 -8.89
N TYR A 278 -7.99 -17.94 -7.58
CA TYR A 278 -9.25 -18.35 -6.97
C TYR A 278 -10.17 -17.18 -6.57
N GLY A 279 -9.81 -15.93 -6.93
CA GLY A 279 -10.64 -14.75 -6.73
C GLY A 279 -10.53 -14.11 -5.34
N PHE A 280 -9.44 -14.37 -4.58
CA PHE A 280 -9.25 -13.79 -3.26
C PHE A 280 -8.81 -12.32 -3.37
N GLU A 281 -9.75 -11.40 -3.12
CA GLU A 281 -9.58 -9.97 -3.34
C GLU A 281 -8.50 -9.33 -2.44
N ASP A 282 -8.35 -9.79 -1.19
CA ASP A 282 -7.31 -9.30 -0.29
C ASP A 282 -5.90 -9.65 -0.78
N ALA A 283 -5.72 -10.83 -1.38
CA ALA A 283 -4.47 -11.22 -2.04
C ALA A 283 -4.19 -10.35 -3.27
N GLN A 284 -5.23 -10.06 -4.05
CA GLN A 284 -5.13 -9.16 -5.19
C GLN A 284 -4.67 -7.76 -4.77
N TRP A 285 -5.27 -7.21 -3.70
CA TRP A 285 -4.84 -5.93 -3.13
C TRP A 285 -3.40 -5.98 -2.59
N ALA A 286 -3.00 -7.07 -1.94
CA ALA A 286 -1.63 -7.25 -1.49
C ALA A 286 -0.63 -7.23 -2.64
N LEU A 287 -0.93 -7.92 -3.76
CA LEU A 287 -0.11 -7.89 -4.97
C LEU A 287 -0.05 -6.51 -5.63
N VAL A 288 -1.17 -5.78 -5.67
CA VAL A 288 -1.19 -4.38 -6.14
C VAL A 288 -0.17 -3.55 -5.38
N ASN A 289 -0.15 -3.65 -4.04
CA ASN A 289 0.81 -2.90 -3.23
C ASN A 289 2.26 -3.34 -3.48
N ILE A 290 2.50 -4.65 -3.61
CA ILE A 290 3.84 -5.18 -3.92
C ILE A 290 4.34 -4.64 -5.28
N TYR A 291 3.53 -4.69 -6.32
CA TYR A 291 3.94 -4.19 -7.65
C TYR A 291 3.97 -2.67 -7.73
N ARG A 292 3.13 -1.95 -6.96
CA ARG A 292 3.18 -0.48 -6.89
C ARG A 292 4.46 0.02 -6.22
N ASP A 293 4.86 -0.60 -5.12
CA ASP A 293 5.93 -0.08 -4.27
C ASP A 293 7.28 -0.82 -4.43
N GLY A 294 7.22 -2.05 -4.97
CA GLY A 294 8.32 -3.02 -4.95
C GLY A 294 8.41 -3.73 -3.60
N LEU A 295 9.03 -4.90 -3.57
CA LEU A 295 9.29 -5.64 -2.33
C LEU A 295 10.57 -6.47 -2.46
N GLY A 296 11.63 -6.12 -1.73
CA GLY A 296 12.90 -6.85 -1.79
C GLY A 296 13.47 -6.93 -3.21
N ASN A 297 13.57 -8.13 -3.76
CA ASN A 297 14.01 -8.37 -5.14
C ASN A 297 12.88 -8.34 -6.19
N VAL A 298 11.65 -8.10 -5.78
CA VAL A 298 10.52 -7.85 -6.70
C VAL A 298 10.48 -6.36 -7.02
N PRO A 299 10.79 -5.94 -8.26
CA PRO A 299 10.81 -4.53 -8.63
C PRO A 299 9.40 -3.95 -8.72
N LYS A 300 9.30 -2.62 -8.70
CA LYS A 300 8.06 -1.92 -9.06
C LYS A 300 7.63 -2.29 -10.47
N ASP A 301 6.34 -2.57 -10.63
CA ASP A 301 5.71 -2.86 -11.91
C ASP A 301 4.30 -2.26 -11.91
N LEU A 302 4.23 -0.99 -12.27
CA LEU A 302 2.97 -0.24 -12.26
C LEU A 302 1.95 -0.80 -13.24
N ALA A 303 2.40 -1.44 -14.33
CA ALA A 303 1.51 -2.04 -15.32
C ALA A 303 0.80 -3.28 -14.74
N LYS A 304 1.53 -4.14 -14.00
CA LYS A 304 0.90 -5.26 -13.28
C LYS A 304 -0.01 -4.77 -12.17
N ALA A 305 0.39 -3.73 -11.43
CA ALA A 305 -0.46 -3.14 -10.39
C ALA A 305 -1.76 -2.57 -10.99
N GLU A 306 -1.70 -1.89 -12.16
CA GLU A 306 -2.86 -1.39 -12.87
C GLU A 306 -3.80 -2.52 -13.29
N ALA A 307 -3.27 -3.55 -13.95
CA ALA A 307 -4.06 -4.69 -14.46
C ALA A 307 -4.82 -5.43 -13.33
N LEU A 308 -4.15 -5.67 -12.20
CA LEU A 308 -4.78 -6.25 -11.02
C LEU A 308 -5.87 -5.32 -10.47
N LEU A 309 -5.59 -4.03 -10.38
CA LEU A 309 -6.50 -3.06 -9.80
C LEU A 309 -7.74 -2.81 -10.66
N GLU A 310 -7.62 -2.89 -12.00
CA GLU A 310 -8.76 -2.80 -12.91
C GLU A 310 -9.81 -3.90 -12.65
N ASN A 311 -9.37 -5.11 -12.32
CA ASN A 311 -10.28 -6.18 -11.96
C ASN A 311 -10.90 -5.95 -10.56
N LEU A 312 -10.10 -5.51 -9.60
CA LEU A 312 -10.56 -5.27 -8.24
C LEU A 312 -11.62 -4.15 -8.17
N VAL A 313 -11.44 -3.08 -8.93
CA VAL A 313 -12.37 -1.93 -8.98
C VAL A 313 -13.76 -2.32 -9.50
N LYS A 314 -13.90 -3.37 -10.32
CA LYS A 314 -15.21 -3.85 -10.80
C LYS A 314 -16.10 -4.29 -9.63
N ASN A 315 -15.52 -4.94 -8.64
CA ASN A 315 -16.25 -5.43 -7.46
C ASN A 315 -16.19 -4.43 -6.30
N GLN A 316 -15.10 -3.66 -6.20
CA GLN A 316 -14.80 -2.74 -5.11
C GLN A 316 -14.49 -1.32 -5.63
N PRO A 317 -15.51 -0.49 -5.92
CA PRO A 317 -15.34 0.84 -6.51
C PRO A 317 -14.50 1.82 -5.67
N GLN A 318 -14.33 1.57 -4.36
CA GLN A 318 -13.49 2.40 -3.47
C GLN A 318 -12.03 2.49 -3.91
N PHE A 319 -11.52 1.53 -4.68
CA PHE A 319 -10.16 1.53 -5.21
C PHE A 319 -9.97 2.36 -6.49
N SER A 320 -11.04 2.97 -7.03
CA SER A 320 -10.98 3.78 -8.27
C SER A 320 -9.98 4.94 -8.18
N ARG A 321 -9.87 5.56 -7.00
CA ARG A 321 -8.90 6.64 -6.77
C ARG A 321 -7.45 6.14 -6.89
N THR A 322 -7.17 4.97 -6.34
CA THR A 322 -5.84 4.35 -6.42
C THR A 322 -5.49 3.99 -7.86
N LEU A 323 -6.46 3.46 -8.62
CA LEU A 323 -6.28 3.17 -10.05
C LEU A 323 -5.96 4.44 -10.84
N ALA A 324 -6.67 5.54 -10.58
CA ALA A 324 -6.40 6.82 -11.23
C ALA A 324 -4.99 7.35 -10.88
N GLN A 325 -4.53 7.18 -9.64
CA GLN A 325 -3.18 7.56 -9.23
C GLN A 325 -2.10 6.73 -9.95
N ILE A 326 -2.26 5.41 -10.03
CA ILE A 326 -1.32 4.54 -10.76
C ILE A 326 -1.28 4.90 -12.24
N ARG A 327 -2.42 5.14 -12.87
CA ARG A 327 -2.50 5.58 -14.28
C ARG A 327 -1.79 6.90 -14.51
N SER A 328 -1.94 7.85 -13.60
CA SER A 328 -1.21 9.12 -13.65
C SER A 328 0.30 8.90 -13.55
N GLN A 329 0.76 8.02 -12.67
CA GLN A 329 2.19 7.68 -12.56
C GLN A 329 2.73 7.00 -13.83
N ILE A 330 1.97 6.09 -14.42
CA ILE A 330 2.32 5.43 -15.69
C ILE A 330 2.42 6.46 -16.82
N ALA A 331 1.48 7.41 -16.90
CA ALA A 331 1.51 8.47 -17.90
C ALA A 331 2.78 9.32 -17.78
N VAL A 332 3.11 9.77 -16.56
CA VAL A 332 4.34 10.54 -16.29
C VAL A 332 5.60 9.75 -16.67
N LEU A 333 5.64 8.46 -16.37
CA LEU A 333 6.77 7.59 -16.73
C LEU A 333 6.88 7.39 -18.25
N ASN A 334 5.74 7.25 -18.94
CA ASN A 334 5.71 7.13 -20.39
C ASN A 334 6.17 8.43 -21.07
N ASP A 335 5.76 9.60 -20.57
CA ASP A 335 6.22 10.89 -21.04
C ASP A 335 7.73 11.05 -20.85
N PHE A 336 8.24 10.64 -19.68
CA PHE A 336 9.69 10.64 -19.42
C PHE A 336 10.44 9.69 -20.36
N ASN A 337 9.94 8.47 -20.59
CA ASN A 337 10.56 7.53 -21.53
C ASN A 337 10.55 8.05 -22.97
N ALA A 338 9.46 8.69 -23.39
CA ALA A 338 9.38 9.32 -24.70
C ALA A 338 10.38 10.48 -24.84
N LEU A 339 10.55 11.28 -23.78
CA LEU A 339 11.56 12.33 -23.71
C LEU A 339 12.98 11.76 -23.79
N LEU A 340 13.25 10.67 -23.06
CA LEU A 340 14.55 9.99 -23.09
C LEU A 340 14.90 9.47 -24.49
N GLU A 341 13.96 8.85 -25.18
CA GLU A 341 14.19 8.37 -26.56
C GLU A 341 14.45 9.52 -27.55
N LYS A 342 13.73 10.62 -27.43
CA LYS A 342 14.01 11.84 -28.22
C LYS A 342 15.40 12.39 -27.91
N ALA A 343 15.78 12.49 -26.64
CA ALA A 343 17.10 12.96 -26.24
C ALA A 343 18.23 12.05 -26.77
N LYS A 344 18.04 10.72 -26.71
CA LYS A 344 18.97 9.73 -27.30
C LYS A 344 19.09 9.87 -28.82
N SER A 345 18.02 10.27 -29.52
CA SER A 345 18.08 10.51 -30.95
C SER A 345 18.81 11.81 -31.34
N GLY A 346 19.25 12.59 -30.35
CA GLY A 346 20.01 13.82 -30.58
C GLY A 346 19.15 15.09 -30.57
N ASP A 347 17.86 15.00 -30.25
CA ASP A 347 17.00 16.18 -30.13
C ASP A 347 17.51 17.11 -29.02
N LEU A 348 17.90 18.33 -29.42
CA LEU A 348 18.51 19.30 -28.52
C LEU A 348 17.57 19.76 -27.40
N ALA A 349 16.31 20.00 -27.71
CA ALA A 349 15.32 20.43 -26.74
C ALA A 349 15.08 19.31 -25.73
N ALA A 350 14.89 18.08 -26.21
CA ALA A 350 14.71 16.92 -25.36
C ALA A 350 15.91 16.64 -24.44
N GLN A 351 17.14 16.86 -24.89
CA GLN A 351 18.32 16.72 -24.05
C GLN A 351 18.34 17.74 -22.90
N LYS A 352 17.97 19.00 -23.16
CA LYS A 352 17.85 20.03 -22.12
C LYS A 352 16.72 19.72 -21.13
N ASP A 353 15.55 19.36 -21.65
CA ASP A 353 14.39 19.01 -20.82
C ASP A 353 14.67 17.79 -19.95
N LEU A 354 15.35 16.78 -20.50
CA LEU A 354 15.74 15.58 -19.76
C LEU A 354 16.77 15.88 -18.66
N ALA A 355 17.76 16.73 -18.95
CA ALA A 355 18.70 17.20 -17.94
C ALA A 355 17.98 17.92 -16.80
N MET A 356 17.00 18.76 -17.10
CA MET A 356 16.18 19.45 -16.10
C MET A 356 15.29 18.47 -15.31
N ALA A 357 14.73 17.43 -15.96
CA ALA A 357 13.93 16.41 -15.31
C ALA A 357 14.76 15.64 -14.25
N TYR A 358 16.00 15.28 -14.58
CA TYR A 358 16.93 14.66 -13.60
C TYR A 358 17.27 15.60 -12.43
N LEU A 359 17.33 16.91 -12.64
CA LEU A 359 17.59 17.87 -11.55
C LEU A 359 16.38 18.06 -10.62
N ARG A 360 15.17 18.09 -11.18
CA ARG A 360 13.94 18.31 -10.41
C ARG A 360 13.49 17.06 -9.66
N GLY A 361 13.71 15.89 -10.23
CA GLY A 361 13.26 14.63 -9.66
C GLY A 361 11.73 14.46 -9.72
N GLU A 362 11.07 14.95 -10.78
CA GLU A 362 9.60 14.93 -10.87
C GLU A 362 9.03 13.57 -11.32
N ALA A 363 9.71 12.88 -12.24
CA ALA A 363 9.33 11.56 -12.76
C ALA A 363 10.22 10.43 -12.26
N ILE A 364 11.42 10.76 -11.83
CA ILE A 364 12.49 9.87 -11.43
C ILE A 364 13.24 10.48 -10.24
N GLU A 365 14.09 9.73 -9.58
CA GLU A 365 14.98 10.27 -8.55
C GLU A 365 15.95 11.30 -9.14
N LYS A 366 16.28 12.30 -8.32
CA LYS A 366 17.29 13.31 -8.70
C LYS A 366 18.63 12.63 -8.97
N ASP A 367 19.20 12.97 -10.12
CA ASP A 367 20.52 12.52 -10.50
C ASP A 367 21.31 13.63 -11.21
N ALA A 368 22.13 14.33 -10.42
CA ALA A 368 22.94 15.43 -10.93
C ALA A 368 23.99 14.96 -11.95
N ALA A 369 24.45 13.72 -11.86
CA ALA A 369 25.43 13.16 -12.80
C ALA A 369 24.78 12.88 -14.16
N GLU A 370 23.61 12.28 -14.18
CA GLU A 370 22.83 12.11 -15.42
C GLU A 370 22.44 13.45 -16.03
N ALA A 371 21.97 14.42 -15.21
CA ALA A 371 21.70 15.76 -15.70
C ALA A 371 22.91 16.40 -16.39
N THR A 372 24.11 16.27 -15.79
CA THR A 372 25.35 16.80 -16.35
C THR A 372 25.72 16.14 -17.69
N LYS A 373 25.49 14.82 -17.83
CA LYS A 373 25.69 14.12 -19.12
C LYS A 373 24.80 14.67 -20.23
N TRP A 374 23.52 14.92 -19.92
CA TRP A 374 22.57 15.44 -20.91
C TRP A 374 22.83 16.91 -21.23
N PHE A 375 23.19 17.75 -20.26
CA PHE A 375 23.68 19.11 -20.55
C PHE A 375 24.92 19.09 -21.41
N ARG A 376 25.84 18.14 -21.21
CA ARG A 376 27.03 17.99 -22.06
C ARG A 376 26.62 17.66 -23.50
N ALA A 377 25.70 16.69 -23.68
CA ALA A 377 25.23 16.35 -25.01
C ALA A 377 24.63 17.57 -25.77
N ALA A 378 23.83 18.39 -25.07
CA ALA A 378 23.26 19.62 -25.63
C ALA A 378 24.34 20.70 -25.88
N ALA A 379 25.28 20.87 -24.95
CA ALA A 379 26.37 21.84 -25.05
C ALA A 379 27.34 21.54 -26.20
N GLU A 380 27.62 20.26 -26.44
CA GLU A 380 28.44 19.78 -27.58
C GLU A 380 27.76 20.04 -28.93
N GLN A 381 26.43 20.11 -28.97
CA GLN A 381 25.68 20.57 -30.13
C GLN A 381 25.66 22.11 -30.30
N GLY A 382 26.28 22.83 -29.38
CA GLY A 382 26.43 24.29 -29.46
C GLY A 382 25.40 25.09 -28.66
N ASP A 383 24.52 24.47 -27.87
CA ASP A 383 23.51 25.16 -27.07
C ASP A 383 24.14 26.04 -25.97
N ALA A 384 23.88 27.35 -26.04
CA ALA A 384 24.50 28.31 -25.12
C ALA A 384 23.99 28.17 -23.66
N ASP A 385 22.70 27.82 -23.47
CA ASP A 385 22.14 27.60 -22.12
C ASP A 385 22.77 26.36 -21.45
N ALA A 386 22.91 25.28 -22.23
CA ALA A 386 23.54 24.05 -21.74
C ALA A 386 25.03 24.27 -21.44
N GLN A 387 25.74 25.05 -22.26
CA GLN A 387 27.14 25.43 -22.01
C GLN A 387 27.26 26.23 -20.71
N ASN A 388 26.37 27.19 -20.47
CA ASN A 388 26.35 27.93 -19.21
C ASN A 388 25.99 27.02 -18.02
N SER A 389 25.09 26.07 -18.21
CA SER A 389 24.75 25.08 -17.18
C SER A 389 25.94 24.19 -16.83
N LEU A 390 26.75 23.79 -17.82
CA LEU A 390 27.99 23.03 -17.59
C LEU A 390 29.05 23.84 -16.86
N TYR A 391 29.18 25.14 -17.16
CA TYR A 391 30.06 26.03 -16.41
C TYR A 391 29.75 25.95 -14.92
N VAL A 392 28.50 26.16 -14.53
CA VAL A 392 28.07 26.13 -13.13
C VAL A 392 28.38 24.77 -12.50
N ARG A 393 28.08 23.68 -13.19
CA ARG A 393 28.32 22.32 -12.67
C ARG A 393 29.78 22.00 -12.45
N TYR A 394 30.64 22.36 -13.39
CA TYR A 394 32.08 22.18 -13.23
C TYR A 394 32.68 23.13 -12.20
N TYR A 395 32.10 24.32 -12.05
CA TYR A 395 32.55 25.30 -11.04
C TYR A 395 32.20 24.85 -9.62
N ASP A 396 30.99 24.34 -9.41
CA ASP A 396 30.51 23.90 -8.11
C ASP A 396 30.87 22.45 -7.77
N GLY A 397 31.09 21.60 -8.78
CA GLY A 397 31.28 20.17 -8.61
C GLY A 397 29.94 19.41 -8.46
N ASP A 398 28.83 19.92 -9.05
CA ASP A 398 27.52 19.32 -8.94
C ASP A 398 27.26 18.31 -10.06
N GLY A 399 27.23 17.00 -9.68
CA GLY A 399 27.07 15.89 -10.63
C GLY A 399 28.30 15.60 -11.48
N VAL A 400 29.41 16.26 -11.22
CA VAL A 400 30.71 16.08 -11.88
C VAL A 400 31.81 16.54 -10.95
N GLU A 401 33.00 16.01 -11.10
CA GLU A 401 34.18 16.49 -10.36
C GLU A 401 34.48 17.96 -10.71
N LYS A 402 34.70 18.77 -9.67
CA LYS A 402 35.03 20.19 -9.83
C LYS A 402 36.25 20.36 -10.73
N ASN A 403 36.12 21.17 -11.79
CA ASN A 403 37.17 21.39 -12.76
C ASN A 403 37.10 22.81 -13.34
N SER A 404 37.99 23.67 -12.84
CA SER A 404 38.06 25.08 -13.21
C SER A 404 38.36 25.31 -14.71
N GLU A 405 39.19 24.45 -15.32
CA GLU A 405 39.55 24.58 -16.74
C GLU A 405 38.34 24.27 -17.65
N GLU A 406 37.62 23.18 -17.37
CA GLU A 406 36.40 22.85 -18.11
C GLU A 406 35.30 23.88 -17.84
N ALA A 407 35.13 24.34 -16.60
CA ALA A 407 34.17 25.41 -16.27
C ALA A 407 34.43 26.65 -17.14
N PHE A 408 35.68 27.15 -17.16
CA PHE A 408 36.04 28.34 -17.93
C PHE A 408 35.91 28.13 -19.44
N LYS A 409 36.21 26.95 -19.95
CA LYS A 409 36.02 26.60 -21.37
C LYS A 409 34.52 26.72 -21.76
N TRP A 410 33.63 26.11 -21.01
CA TRP A 410 32.20 26.15 -21.30
C TRP A 410 31.61 27.56 -21.13
N LEU A 411 32.05 28.30 -20.11
CA LEU A 411 31.67 29.71 -19.91
C LEU A 411 32.01 30.57 -21.12
N LYS A 412 33.24 30.43 -21.64
CA LYS A 412 33.69 31.19 -22.82
C LYS A 412 32.87 30.85 -24.07
N LEU A 413 32.55 29.58 -24.28
CA LEU A 413 31.74 29.16 -25.42
C LEU A 413 30.34 29.76 -25.38
N SER A 414 29.69 29.72 -24.21
CA SER A 414 28.37 30.30 -24.00
C SER A 414 28.39 31.84 -24.18
N ALA A 415 29.36 32.50 -23.54
CA ALA A 415 29.51 33.96 -23.62
C ALA A 415 29.84 34.44 -25.04
N ALA A 416 30.60 33.66 -25.83
CA ALA A 416 30.90 33.97 -27.24
C ALA A 416 29.64 33.98 -28.11
N GLN A 417 28.61 33.21 -27.75
CA GLN A 417 27.30 33.23 -28.41
C GLN A 417 26.41 34.36 -27.90
N GLY A 418 26.87 35.15 -26.94
CA GLY A 418 26.12 36.26 -26.38
C GLY A 418 25.03 35.86 -25.39
N HIS A 419 25.17 34.70 -24.76
CA HIS A 419 24.28 34.29 -23.67
C HIS A 419 24.43 35.23 -22.49
N GLY A 420 23.32 35.84 -22.01
CA GLY A 420 23.35 36.95 -21.06
C GLY A 420 24.03 36.58 -19.73
N LEU A 421 23.58 35.50 -19.08
CA LEU A 421 24.17 35.03 -17.81
C LEU A 421 25.64 34.61 -17.98
N ALA A 422 26.00 33.97 -19.09
CA ALA A 422 27.39 33.59 -19.33
C ALA A 422 28.29 34.82 -19.54
N CYS A 423 27.79 35.86 -20.23
CA CYS A 423 28.52 37.11 -20.31
C CYS A 423 28.68 37.76 -18.93
N TYR A 424 27.64 37.77 -18.12
CA TYR A 424 27.70 38.28 -16.73
C TYR A 424 28.73 37.52 -15.91
N ASN A 425 28.66 36.20 -15.87
CA ASN A 425 29.59 35.34 -15.14
C ASN A 425 31.03 35.51 -15.61
N LEU A 426 31.25 35.60 -16.93
CA LEU A 426 32.58 35.86 -17.48
C LEU A 426 33.10 37.25 -17.11
N GLY A 427 32.23 38.26 -17.02
CA GLY A 427 32.57 39.57 -16.47
C GLY A 427 33.01 39.49 -15.01
N LEU A 428 32.31 38.70 -14.17
CA LEU A 428 32.70 38.45 -12.77
C LEU A 428 34.07 37.76 -12.68
N GLU A 429 34.35 36.76 -13.52
CA GLU A 429 35.63 36.08 -13.55
C GLU A 429 36.81 37.04 -13.91
N TYR A 430 36.56 38.00 -14.80
CA TYR A 430 37.56 39.04 -15.12
C TYR A 430 37.71 40.07 -13.99
N VAL A 431 36.76 40.25 -13.11
CA VAL A 431 36.85 41.09 -11.89
C VAL A 431 37.56 40.35 -10.78
N SER A 432 37.16 39.10 -10.51
CA SER A 432 37.71 38.29 -9.41
C SER A 432 39.14 37.82 -9.69
N GLY A 433 39.40 37.40 -10.92
CA GLY A 433 40.66 36.80 -11.30
C GLY A 433 40.82 35.34 -10.89
N GLU A 434 39.69 34.62 -10.58
CA GLU A 434 39.73 33.23 -10.09
C GLU A 434 40.05 32.21 -11.19
N LEU A 435 39.33 32.28 -12.32
CA LEU A 435 39.52 31.37 -13.46
C LEU A 435 40.40 31.95 -14.58
N VAL A 436 40.59 33.28 -14.57
CA VAL A 436 41.32 34.00 -15.60
C VAL A 436 42.01 35.21 -15.00
N GLU A 437 43.12 35.69 -15.58
CA GLU A 437 43.80 36.87 -15.13
C GLU A 437 42.85 38.08 -15.10
N LYS A 438 42.90 38.81 -13.98
CA LYS A 438 42.06 39.99 -13.72
C LYS A 438 42.18 41.02 -14.81
N ASN A 439 41.05 41.49 -15.36
CA ASN A 439 41.01 42.48 -16.44
C ASN A 439 39.70 43.24 -16.42
N GLU A 440 39.68 44.40 -15.75
CA GLU A 440 38.46 45.22 -15.60
C GLU A 440 37.92 45.73 -16.93
N GLN A 441 38.79 46.01 -17.93
CA GLN A 441 38.33 46.44 -19.24
C GLN A 441 37.54 45.37 -19.98
N LYS A 442 37.97 44.12 -19.90
CA LYS A 442 37.22 42.99 -20.43
C LYS A 442 35.92 42.75 -19.63
N ALA A 443 36.00 42.91 -18.30
CA ALA A 443 34.79 42.83 -17.46
C ALA A 443 33.71 43.80 -17.92
N ILE A 444 34.07 45.07 -18.18
CA ILE A 444 33.17 46.08 -18.75
C ILE A 444 32.54 45.61 -20.07
N GLU A 445 33.37 45.05 -20.99
CA GLU A 445 32.87 44.57 -22.29
C GLU A 445 31.83 43.46 -22.12
N PHE A 446 32.08 42.51 -21.21
CA PHE A 446 31.17 41.40 -20.96
C PHE A 446 29.93 41.81 -20.17
N PHE A 447 30.05 42.65 -19.16
CA PHE A 447 28.89 43.23 -18.47
C PHE A 447 28.01 44.06 -19.41
N ALA A 448 28.60 44.83 -20.33
CA ALA A 448 27.85 45.56 -21.34
C ALA A 448 27.07 44.64 -22.30
N LYS A 449 27.63 43.46 -22.64
CA LYS A 449 26.92 42.42 -23.41
C LYS A 449 25.79 41.79 -22.59
N ALA A 450 26.01 41.53 -21.32
CA ALA A 450 25.02 40.98 -20.43
C ALA A 450 23.86 41.95 -20.18
N ALA A 451 24.17 43.24 -20.00
CA ALA A 451 23.19 44.31 -19.83
C ALA A 451 22.25 44.46 -21.05
N LYS A 452 22.80 44.30 -22.28
CA LYS A 452 22.00 44.25 -23.51
C LYS A 452 21.07 43.04 -23.63
N LYS A 453 21.21 42.08 -22.74
CA LYS A 453 20.39 40.87 -22.59
C LYS A 453 19.53 40.92 -21.33
N ASP A 454 19.26 42.12 -20.87
CA ASP A 454 18.39 42.41 -19.72
C ASP A 454 18.86 41.76 -18.40
N ILE A 455 20.18 41.52 -18.28
CA ILE A 455 20.78 41.12 -16.99
C ILE A 455 21.00 42.38 -16.14
N ILE A 456 20.08 42.64 -15.23
CA ILE A 456 20.03 43.88 -14.46
C ILE A 456 21.26 44.04 -13.56
N GLU A 457 21.74 42.96 -12.99
CA GLU A 457 22.94 42.90 -12.18
C GLU A 457 24.20 43.40 -12.90
N ALA A 458 24.22 43.25 -14.23
CA ALA A 458 25.33 43.74 -15.04
C ALA A 458 25.41 45.26 -15.05
N TYR A 459 24.30 45.99 -15.03
CA TYR A 459 24.29 47.46 -14.89
C TYR A 459 24.90 47.89 -13.55
N TYR A 460 24.55 47.21 -12.47
CA TYR A 460 25.13 47.47 -11.16
C TYR A 460 26.66 47.25 -11.16
N GLN A 461 27.11 46.14 -11.72
CA GLN A 461 28.56 45.85 -11.83
C GLN A 461 29.32 46.87 -12.66
N LEU A 462 28.70 47.35 -13.77
CA LEU A 462 29.27 48.45 -14.57
C LEU A 462 29.41 49.71 -13.72
N GLY A 463 28.38 50.08 -12.97
CA GLY A 463 28.41 51.22 -12.03
C GLY A 463 29.56 51.12 -11.03
N LEU A 464 29.74 49.93 -10.43
CA LEU A 464 30.84 49.64 -9.50
C LEU A 464 32.20 49.82 -10.15
N LEU A 465 32.43 49.30 -11.34
CA LEU A 465 33.71 49.44 -12.03
C LEU A 465 34.04 50.89 -12.36
N TYR A 466 33.04 51.73 -12.71
CA TYR A 466 33.26 53.15 -12.95
C TYR A 466 33.35 54.02 -11.67
N THR A 467 33.00 53.49 -10.49
CA THR A 467 33.20 54.20 -9.18
C THR A 467 34.42 53.72 -8.43
N GLN A 468 34.73 52.45 -8.46
CA GLN A 468 35.69 51.78 -7.55
C GLN A 468 36.72 50.92 -8.27
N GLY A 469 36.78 50.89 -9.61
CA GLY A 469 37.75 50.13 -10.38
C GLY A 469 39.18 50.54 -10.06
N GLU A 470 40.07 49.55 -10.02
CA GLU A 470 41.49 49.76 -9.72
C GLU A 470 42.26 50.33 -10.92
N THR A 471 41.90 49.84 -12.11
CA THR A 471 42.57 50.23 -13.38
C THR A 471 41.74 51.17 -14.23
N ILE A 472 40.45 51.28 -13.96
CA ILE A 472 39.51 52.14 -14.66
C ILE A 472 39.47 53.51 -13.97
N LYS A 473 39.68 54.56 -14.75
CA LYS A 473 39.49 55.93 -14.18
C LYS A 473 38.02 56.14 -13.77
N PRO A 474 37.80 56.63 -12.56
CA PRO A 474 36.43 56.91 -12.09
C PRO A 474 35.69 57.82 -13.05
N ASN A 475 34.45 57.40 -13.42
CA ASN A 475 33.52 58.19 -14.19
C ASN A 475 32.16 58.13 -13.47
N TYR A 476 31.97 59.03 -12.53
CA TYR A 476 30.78 59.00 -11.65
C TYR A 476 29.48 59.39 -12.40
N GLU A 477 29.57 60.15 -13.53
CA GLU A 477 28.39 60.44 -14.36
C GLU A 477 27.90 59.15 -15.03
N LEU A 478 28.80 58.43 -15.64
CA LEU A 478 28.47 57.14 -16.29
C LEU A 478 28.05 56.08 -15.25
N ALA A 479 28.67 56.06 -14.07
CA ALA A 479 28.28 55.17 -12.99
C ALA A 479 26.85 55.46 -12.52
N ARG A 480 26.49 56.74 -12.36
CA ARG A 480 25.12 57.16 -12.05
C ARG A 480 24.12 56.57 -13.06
N ASP A 481 24.39 56.80 -14.37
CA ASP A 481 23.49 56.35 -15.41
C ASP A 481 23.28 54.82 -15.36
N TYR A 482 24.31 54.04 -15.09
CA TYR A 482 24.21 52.60 -14.92
C TYR A 482 23.50 52.20 -13.61
N TYR A 483 23.73 52.92 -12.51
CA TYR A 483 22.98 52.65 -11.28
C TYR A 483 21.50 53.04 -11.38
N GLU A 484 21.16 54.12 -12.16
CA GLU A 484 19.77 54.44 -12.45
C GLU A 484 19.06 53.32 -13.22
N LEU A 485 19.72 52.76 -14.23
CA LEU A 485 19.18 51.60 -14.96
C LEU A 485 18.98 50.39 -14.06
N ALA A 486 19.93 50.05 -13.22
CA ALA A 486 19.80 48.96 -12.26
C ALA A 486 18.76 49.25 -11.16
N GLY A 487 18.73 50.48 -10.68
CA GLY A 487 17.84 50.90 -9.59
C GLY A 487 16.36 50.99 -10.01
N SER A 488 16.06 51.25 -11.31
CA SER A 488 14.71 51.24 -11.82
C SER A 488 14.04 49.85 -11.74
N GLU A 489 14.85 48.78 -11.73
CA GLU A 489 14.42 47.40 -11.57
C GLU A 489 14.51 46.89 -10.09
N LEU A 490 14.37 47.79 -9.15
CA LEU A 490 14.34 47.53 -7.70
C LEU A 490 15.64 46.93 -7.11
N ASN A 491 16.78 47.16 -7.79
CA ASN A 491 18.08 46.75 -7.25
C ASN A 491 18.49 47.68 -6.08
N GLY A 492 18.29 47.22 -4.84
CA GLY A 492 18.55 48.01 -3.65
C GLY A 492 20.02 48.42 -3.49
N ALA A 493 20.98 47.63 -3.95
CA ALA A 493 22.39 47.98 -3.94
C ALA A 493 22.68 49.16 -4.87
N ALA A 494 22.15 49.18 -6.10
CA ALA A 494 22.30 50.29 -7.02
C ALA A 494 21.65 51.56 -6.48
N GLN A 495 20.47 51.44 -5.87
CA GLN A 495 19.80 52.59 -5.24
C GLN A 495 20.64 53.15 -4.09
N ASN A 496 21.26 52.31 -3.27
CA ASN A 496 22.17 52.73 -2.22
C ASN A 496 23.37 53.49 -2.79
N GLU A 497 23.97 52.99 -3.85
CA GLU A 497 25.10 53.69 -4.49
C GLU A 497 24.67 55.04 -5.10
N LEU A 498 23.47 55.13 -5.69
CA LEU A 498 22.91 56.43 -6.14
C LEU A 498 22.77 57.39 -4.93
N GLY A 499 22.26 56.94 -3.81
CA GLY A 499 22.20 57.73 -2.58
C GLY A 499 23.58 58.25 -2.16
N ARG A 500 24.62 57.39 -2.26
CA ARG A 500 26.03 57.80 -1.95
C ARG A 500 26.58 58.81 -2.95
N LEU A 501 26.27 58.71 -4.25
CA LEU A 501 26.67 59.68 -5.25
C LEU A 501 26.07 61.07 -4.98
N TYR A 502 24.77 61.16 -4.68
CA TYR A 502 24.09 62.42 -4.36
C TYR A 502 24.58 63.00 -3.01
N PHE A 503 24.80 62.16 -2.00
CA PHE A 503 25.29 62.61 -0.69
C PHE A 503 26.70 63.20 -0.76
N ASN A 504 27.56 62.61 -1.58
CA ASN A 504 28.95 63.07 -1.69
C ASN A 504 29.15 64.08 -2.84
N GLY A 505 28.17 64.32 -3.73
CA GLY A 505 28.31 65.17 -4.90
C GLY A 505 29.26 64.60 -5.96
N LEU A 506 29.25 63.25 -6.16
CA LEU A 506 30.10 62.60 -7.13
C LEU A 506 29.35 62.40 -8.45
N GLY A 507 29.78 63.03 -9.54
CA GLY A 507 29.11 62.97 -10.84
C GLY A 507 27.74 63.65 -10.88
N VAL A 508 27.34 64.24 -9.79
CA VAL A 508 26.08 65.00 -9.60
C VAL A 508 26.32 66.17 -8.67
N THR A 509 25.47 67.20 -8.68
CA THR A 509 25.47 68.21 -7.65
C THR A 509 25.09 67.56 -6.32
N LYS A 510 25.84 67.86 -5.24
CA LYS A 510 25.51 67.34 -3.92
C LYS A 510 24.09 67.73 -3.51
N ASP A 511 23.30 66.72 -3.14
CA ASP A 511 21.91 66.88 -2.73
C ASP A 511 21.53 65.82 -1.69
N ASP A 512 21.56 66.25 -0.43
CA ASP A 512 21.26 65.34 0.71
C ASP A 512 19.78 64.89 0.69
N ALA A 513 18.85 65.69 0.10
CA ALA A 513 17.45 65.31 0.03
C ALA A 513 17.21 64.18 -1.02
N HIS A 514 17.86 64.27 -2.19
CA HIS A 514 17.86 63.20 -3.16
C HIS A 514 18.56 61.94 -2.60
N ALA A 515 19.64 62.08 -1.84
CA ALA A 515 20.30 60.96 -1.19
C ALA A 515 19.34 60.20 -0.23
N VAL A 516 18.53 60.94 0.55
CA VAL A 516 17.50 60.32 1.41
C VAL A 516 16.49 59.49 0.58
N VAL A 517 16.03 60.00 -0.55
CA VAL A 517 15.08 59.29 -1.41
C VAL A 517 15.66 57.95 -1.87
N TYR A 518 16.89 57.95 -2.35
CA TYR A 518 17.53 56.73 -2.85
C TYR A 518 17.88 55.75 -1.72
N PHE A 519 18.33 56.22 -0.56
CA PHE A 519 18.53 55.35 0.63
C PHE A 519 17.20 54.78 1.14
N GLN A 520 16.11 55.54 1.03
CA GLN A 520 14.79 55.04 1.38
C GLN A 520 14.35 53.92 0.43
N LEU A 521 14.49 54.10 -0.88
CA LEU A 521 14.20 53.10 -1.87
C LEU A 521 15.04 51.81 -1.62
N ALA A 522 16.34 51.97 -1.41
CA ALA A 522 17.22 50.85 -1.07
C ALA A 522 16.77 50.11 0.19
N ALA A 523 16.38 50.85 1.24
CA ALA A 523 15.89 50.28 2.50
C ALA A 523 14.55 49.57 2.34
N GLU A 524 13.62 50.12 1.56
CA GLU A 524 12.31 49.52 1.25
C GLU A 524 12.47 48.24 0.41
N ASN A 525 13.49 48.19 -0.45
CA ASN A 525 13.87 46.97 -1.22
C ASN A 525 14.74 45.99 -0.41
N GLY A 526 14.85 46.20 0.89
CA GLY A 526 15.48 45.23 1.81
C GLY A 526 17.00 45.28 1.83
N TYR A 527 17.65 46.31 1.26
CA TYR A 527 19.12 46.39 1.23
C TYR A 527 19.67 46.89 2.57
N PRO A 528 20.47 46.08 3.33
CA PRO A 528 20.84 46.37 4.69
C PRO A 528 21.66 47.66 4.86
N GLU A 529 22.61 47.90 3.95
CA GLU A 529 23.42 49.14 3.98
C GLU A 529 22.57 50.39 3.67
N GLY A 530 21.55 50.26 2.77
CA GLY A 530 20.59 51.33 2.50
C GLY A 530 19.75 51.66 3.72
N MET A 531 19.32 50.67 4.50
CA MET A 531 18.65 50.89 5.80
C MET A 531 19.54 51.62 6.80
N TYR A 532 20.80 51.24 6.89
CA TYR A 532 21.78 51.91 7.75
C TYR A 532 22.02 53.37 7.32
N ASN A 533 22.21 53.62 6.03
CA ASN A 533 22.41 54.97 5.49
C ASN A 533 21.18 55.83 5.72
N LEU A 534 19.97 55.33 5.49
CA LEU A 534 18.72 56.03 5.79
C LEU A 534 18.60 56.36 7.27
N ALA A 535 18.95 55.41 8.15
CA ALA A 535 18.97 55.65 9.61
C ALA A 535 19.93 56.77 9.98
N THR A 536 21.12 56.78 9.37
CA THR A 536 22.14 57.83 9.57
C THR A 536 21.64 59.19 9.09
N MET A 537 20.88 59.28 7.97
CA MET A 537 20.28 60.52 7.51
C MET A 537 19.24 61.06 8.49
N TYR A 538 18.40 60.19 9.09
CA TYR A 538 17.44 60.59 10.12
C TYR A 538 18.10 60.98 11.44
N ASP A 539 19.19 60.35 11.86
CA ASP A 539 19.86 60.66 13.12
C ASP A 539 20.54 62.02 13.07
N ASN A 540 21.23 62.29 11.98
CA ASN A 540 21.99 63.54 11.82
C ASN A 540 21.20 64.71 11.18
N GLY A 541 20.04 64.44 10.60
CA GLY A 541 19.22 65.46 9.91
C GLY A 541 19.79 65.90 8.56
N PHE A 542 20.49 65.02 7.86
CA PHE A 542 21.00 65.31 6.50
C PHE A 542 19.87 65.16 5.49
N GLY A 543 19.53 66.24 4.79
CA GLY A 543 18.49 66.28 3.76
C GLY A 543 17.06 66.00 4.24
N ILE A 544 16.88 65.68 5.52
CA ILE A 544 15.61 65.36 6.13
C ILE A 544 15.56 65.86 7.58
N LYS A 545 14.36 66.11 8.11
CA LYS A 545 14.21 66.53 9.50
C LYS A 545 14.70 65.40 10.45
N PRO A 546 15.58 65.69 11.43
CA PRO A 546 16.08 64.70 12.38
C PRO A 546 14.95 63.98 13.08
N ASN A 547 15.08 62.65 13.19
CA ASN A 547 14.12 61.80 13.87
C ASN A 547 14.82 60.57 14.46
N ARG A 548 15.30 60.70 15.70
CA ARG A 548 16.02 59.61 16.40
C ARG A 548 15.20 58.33 16.58
N LYS A 549 13.86 58.47 16.68
CA LYS A 549 13.00 57.28 16.78
C LYS A 549 13.00 56.46 15.50
N LEU A 550 12.84 57.13 14.36
CA LEU A 550 12.91 56.44 13.05
C LEU A 550 14.33 55.95 12.75
N ALA A 551 15.37 56.74 13.11
CA ALA A 551 16.75 56.30 12.96
C ALA A 551 16.99 54.99 13.69
N LYS A 552 16.57 54.89 14.97
CA LYS A 552 16.70 53.66 15.76
C LYS A 552 15.98 52.49 15.10
N GLN A 553 14.75 52.67 14.63
CA GLN A 553 13.99 51.60 13.93
C GLN A 553 14.70 51.09 12.68
N TRP A 554 15.30 51.98 11.89
CA TRP A 554 16.03 51.58 10.70
C TRP A 554 17.38 50.93 11.03
N PHE A 555 18.10 51.37 12.09
CA PHE A 555 19.27 50.67 12.59
C PHE A 555 18.93 49.24 13.09
N GLU A 556 17.79 49.08 13.79
CA GLU A 556 17.31 47.77 14.22
C GLU A 556 17.06 46.84 13.03
N LYS A 557 16.35 47.33 12.01
CA LYS A 557 16.13 46.57 10.78
C LYS A 557 17.41 46.21 10.03
N ALA A 558 18.35 47.14 9.92
CA ALA A 558 19.65 46.88 9.29
C ALA A 558 20.46 45.82 10.05
N CYS A 559 20.44 45.88 11.39
CA CYS A 559 21.08 44.87 12.24
C CYS A 559 20.41 43.50 12.08
N GLU A 560 19.08 43.41 12.10
CA GLU A 560 18.32 42.19 11.86
C GLU A 560 18.61 41.61 10.46
N ALA A 561 18.86 42.46 9.48
CA ALA A 561 19.24 42.08 8.12
C ALA A 561 20.75 41.75 7.98
N GLY A 562 21.51 41.74 9.07
CA GLY A 562 22.89 41.28 9.13
C GLY A 562 23.95 42.36 8.91
N PHE A 563 23.60 43.65 8.93
CA PHE A 563 24.57 44.74 8.82
C PHE A 563 25.21 45.05 10.18
N GLU A 564 26.44 44.56 10.43
CA GLU A 564 27.12 44.59 11.72
C GLU A 564 27.33 46.02 12.27
N GLU A 565 27.59 47.00 11.41
CA GLU A 565 27.79 48.40 11.82
C GLU A 565 26.54 48.98 12.50
N ALA A 566 25.34 48.59 12.04
CA ALA A 566 24.11 49.00 12.68
C ALA A 566 23.94 48.39 14.07
N CYS A 567 24.32 47.11 14.23
CA CYS A 567 24.27 46.45 15.54
C CYS A 567 25.20 47.16 16.56
N LYS A 568 26.41 47.51 16.15
CA LYS A 568 27.38 48.22 16.98
C LYS A 568 26.90 49.63 17.45
N ILE A 569 26.02 50.28 16.65
CA ILE A 569 25.42 51.57 17.05
C ILE A 569 24.34 51.37 18.11
N LEU A 570 23.57 50.31 18.04
CA LEU A 570 22.50 50.00 18.99
C LEU A 570 22.99 49.52 20.34
N GLU A 571 24.24 49.05 20.44
CA GLU A 571 24.89 48.62 21.68
C GLU A 571 25.49 49.81 22.48
N LYS A 572 25.58 50.99 21.87
CA LYS A 572 26.09 52.23 22.49
C LYS A 572 24.96 53.09 22.97
#